data_81e478c3308f2a4883772f8c2bdf04fb
#
_entry.id   81e478c3308f2a4883772f8c2bdf04fb
#
_cell.length_a   1.000
_cell.length_b   1.000
_cell.length_c   1.000
_cell.angle_alpha   90.00
_cell.angle_beta   90.00
_cell.angle_gamma   90.00
#
_symmetry.space_group_name_H-M   'P 1'
#
loop_
_entity.id
_entity.type
_entity.pdbx_description
1 polymer ?
#
loop_
_entity_poly.entity_id
_entity_poly.type
_entity_poly.pdbx_seq_one_letter_code
_entity_poly.pdbx_strand_id
1 'polypeptide(L)'
;MTECNFHSKKALGSIFSFFSGSGFLDLGFESEGFRVELVNEYNADFLKAYQYNREKFKIKPPKYGHHLCSVEEFLSNSTFSEQVKASKSKGLFGFIGGPPCPDFSVAGKQAGKHGENGKLSRTYIDIILQEKPDWFLFENVKGLYRTAKHRAFFDELKHDLLNAGYSMAERLVNALEYGAPQHRERIILIGFSEPLRSKLGLPEGEIGEQQFPWKKYAQRDASFLIKNKEQTPRDQTVQYWFELNKVTEHPNNRGFVPRAALSKFLTIQEGDDSRKSGKRLHRNQFSPTACYGNNEVHIHPTEPRRITVAEALAIQTLPKEFSFPDDMSLSSMFKTIGNGVPFILAKGLAKTLKSMLASLSNEP
;
A
#
# COMPACT_ATOMS: atom_id res chain seq x y z
N MET A 1 20.02 -5.73 0.79
CA MET A 1 18.96 -5.02 1.55
C MET A 1 19.31 -5.12 3.01
N THR A 2 19.37 -4.00 3.71
CA THR A 2 19.52 -3.96 5.16
C THR A 2 18.37 -4.72 5.81
N GLU A 3 18.67 -5.58 6.77
CA GLU A 3 17.67 -6.29 7.58
C GLU A 3 16.59 -5.31 8.04
N CYS A 4 15.33 -5.72 7.93
CA CYS A 4 14.21 -4.91 8.41
C CYS A 4 14.27 -4.86 9.93
N ASN A 5 14.65 -3.71 10.49
CA ASN A 5 14.71 -3.53 11.93
C ASN A 5 13.38 -2.97 12.44
N PHE A 6 12.51 -3.86 12.92
CA PHE A 6 11.23 -3.51 13.52
C PHE A 6 11.31 -3.13 15.01
N HIS A 7 12.52 -3.03 15.56
CA HIS A 7 12.77 -2.86 17.02
C HIS A 7 13.35 -1.50 17.37
N SER A 8 12.89 -0.41 16.74
CA SER A 8 13.32 0.93 17.12
C SER A 8 13.00 1.21 18.59
N LYS A 9 14.02 1.65 19.37
CA LYS A 9 13.86 1.97 20.79
C LYS A 9 12.98 3.20 21.05
N LYS A 10 12.87 4.13 20.09
CA LYS A 10 12.04 5.34 20.17
C LYS A 10 11.16 5.42 18.92
N ALA A 11 9.84 5.39 19.12
CA ALA A 11 8.90 5.57 18.04
C ALA A 11 8.92 7.03 17.56
N LEU A 12 8.87 7.22 16.21
CA LEU A 12 8.74 8.53 15.59
C LEU A 12 7.38 9.17 15.80
N GLY A 13 6.35 8.34 15.91
CA GLY A 13 4.97 8.73 16.10
C GLY A 13 4.06 7.52 16.14
N SER A 14 2.84 7.73 16.61
CA SER A 14 1.79 6.72 16.65
C SER A 14 0.93 6.79 15.40
N ILE A 15 0.48 5.63 14.91
CA ILE A 15 -0.37 5.50 13.74
C ILE A 15 -1.61 4.68 14.08
N PHE A 16 -2.77 5.10 13.59
CA PHE A 16 -3.93 4.23 13.45
C PHE A 16 -4.08 3.85 11.98
N SER A 17 -4.19 2.56 11.71
CA SER A 17 -4.25 1.98 10.37
C SER A 17 -5.65 1.50 10.04
N PHE A 18 -6.17 1.96 8.90
CA PHE A 18 -7.49 1.61 8.38
C PHE A 18 -7.35 0.86 7.06
N PHE A 19 -8.24 -0.11 6.83
CA PHE A 19 -8.18 -0.98 5.65
C PHE A 19 -6.83 -1.67 5.51
N SER A 20 -6.28 -2.13 6.63
CA SER A 20 -4.90 -2.58 6.74
C SER A 20 -4.54 -3.78 5.86
N GLY A 21 -5.54 -4.55 5.39
CA GLY A 21 -5.30 -5.79 4.65
C GLY A 21 -4.43 -6.75 5.46
N SER A 22 -3.46 -7.37 4.81
CA SER A 22 -2.43 -8.17 5.49
C SER A 22 -1.24 -7.33 5.97
N GLY A 23 -1.38 -6.00 6.01
CA GLY A 23 -0.45 -5.07 6.65
C GLY A 23 0.79 -4.70 5.83
N PHE A 24 0.73 -4.69 4.51
CA PHE A 24 1.89 -4.36 3.67
C PHE A 24 2.31 -2.90 3.81
N LEU A 25 1.34 -1.98 3.84
CA LEU A 25 1.58 -0.56 4.07
C LEU A 25 2.16 -0.33 5.46
N ASP A 26 1.51 -0.89 6.47
CA ASP A 26 1.89 -0.78 7.88
C ASP A 26 3.32 -1.28 8.12
N LEU A 27 3.68 -2.43 7.55
CA LEU A 27 5.01 -3.02 7.68
C LEU A 27 6.11 -2.08 7.15
N GLY A 28 5.81 -1.34 6.06
CA GLY A 28 6.70 -0.31 5.54
C GLY A 28 6.92 0.82 6.54
N PHE A 29 5.86 1.29 7.20
CA PHE A 29 5.92 2.33 8.23
C PHE A 29 6.62 1.84 9.51
N GLU A 30 6.27 0.65 9.96
CA GLU A 30 6.90 0.01 11.14
C GLU A 30 8.41 -0.18 10.94
N SER A 31 8.85 -0.54 9.72
CA SER A 31 10.28 -0.69 9.39
C SER A 31 11.08 0.62 9.46
N GLU A 32 10.40 1.77 9.43
CA GLU A 32 11.01 3.11 9.55
C GLU A 32 10.83 3.74 10.93
N GLY A 33 10.26 3.00 11.88
CA GLY A 33 10.17 3.41 13.28
C GLY A 33 8.85 4.06 13.69
N PHE A 34 7.83 4.03 12.86
CA PHE A 34 6.46 4.34 13.28
C PHE A 34 5.87 3.18 14.08
N ARG A 35 4.92 3.47 14.95
CA ARG A 35 4.23 2.45 15.74
C ARG A 35 2.74 2.45 15.42
N VAL A 36 2.26 1.31 14.93
CA VAL A 36 0.83 1.09 14.72
C VAL A 36 0.19 0.75 16.07
N GLU A 37 -0.73 1.59 16.55
CA GLU A 37 -1.40 1.44 17.85
C GLU A 37 -2.85 0.97 17.75
N LEU A 38 -3.47 1.07 16.57
CA LEU A 38 -4.80 0.55 16.25
C LEU A 38 -4.80 0.04 14.81
N VAL A 39 -5.44 -1.10 14.57
CA VAL A 39 -5.59 -1.71 13.25
C VAL A 39 -7.06 -1.99 12.99
N ASN A 40 -7.56 -1.52 11.85
CA ASN A 40 -8.88 -1.87 11.34
C ASN A 40 -8.79 -2.64 10.02
N GLU A 41 -9.47 -3.76 9.96
CA GLU A 41 -9.67 -4.55 8.75
C GLU A 41 -11.03 -5.25 8.83
N TYR A 42 -11.73 -5.29 7.70
CA TYR A 42 -13.06 -5.92 7.61
C TYR A 42 -12.98 -7.43 7.31
N ASN A 43 -11.93 -7.86 6.60
CA ASN A 43 -11.77 -9.24 6.18
C ASN A 43 -10.97 -10.06 7.21
N ALA A 44 -11.62 -11.08 7.77
CA ALA A 44 -11.02 -11.91 8.81
C ALA A 44 -9.74 -12.65 8.37
N ASP A 45 -9.69 -13.16 7.11
CA ASP A 45 -8.49 -13.82 6.59
C ASP A 45 -7.31 -12.85 6.48
N PHE A 46 -7.58 -11.60 6.07
CA PHE A 46 -6.54 -10.59 5.93
C PHE A 46 -6.02 -10.16 7.30
N LEU A 47 -6.91 -9.95 8.26
CA LEU A 47 -6.52 -9.61 9.63
C LEU A 47 -5.75 -10.75 10.30
N LYS A 48 -6.14 -12.01 10.08
CA LYS A 48 -5.39 -13.17 10.55
C LYS A 48 -3.97 -13.20 9.98
N ALA A 49 -3.82 -12.96 8.69
CA ALA A 49 -2.50 -12.88 8.05
C ALA A 49 -1.68 -11.68 8.56
N TYR A 50 -2.33 -10.56 8.86
CA TYR A 50 -1.71 -9.39 9.52
C TYR A 50 -1.09 -9.80 10.86
N GLN A 51 -1.90 -10.36 11.76
CA GLN A 51 -1.48 -10.76 13.11
C GLN A 51 -0.37 -11.81 13.06
N TYR A 52 -0.52 -12.83 12.22
CA TYR A 52 0.46 -13.91 12.01
C TYR A 52 1.87 -13.35 11.68
N ASN A 53 1.95 -12.38 10.80
CA ASN A 53 3.24 -11.79 10.43
C ASN A 53 3.81 -10.87 11.52
N ARG A 54 2.98 -10.12 12.27
CA ARG A 54 3.48 -9.30 13.39
C ARG A 54 4.07 -10.17 14.50
N GLU A 55 3.43 -11.28 14.80
CA GLU A 55 3.98 -12.26 15.74
C GLU A 55 5.30 -12.83 15.24
N LYS A 56 5.36 -13.26 13.97
CA LYS A 56 6.56 -13.83 13.34
C LYS A 56 7.74 -12.83 13.32
N PHE A 57 7.48 -11.57 13.04
CA PHE A 57 8.48 -10.50 13.08
C PHE A 57 8.71 -9.94 14.50
N LYS A 58 8.03 -10.48 15.52
CA LYS A 58 8.12 -10.02 16.90
C LYS A 58 7.78 -8.53 17.05
N ILE A 59 6.89 -8.00 16.21
CA ILE A 59 6.38 -6.65 16.32
C ILE A 59 5.35 -6.61 17.45
N LYS A 60 5.47 -5.61 18.32
CA LYS A 60 4.54 -5.46 19.46
C LYS A 60 3.10 -5.32 18.96
N PRO A 61 2.14 -6.00 19.61
CA PRO A 61 0.73 -5.82 19.29
C PRO A 61 0.29 -4.35 19.40
N PRO A 62 -0.69 -3.93 18.58
CA PRO A 62 -1.26 -2.60 18.67
C PRO A 62 -1.85 -2.35 20.08
N LYS A 63 -1.58 -1.19 20.64
CA LYS A 63 -2.04 -0.83 21.99
C LYS A 63 -3.57 -0.90 22.14
N TYR A 64 -4.27 -0.49 21.10
CA TYR A 64 -5.73 -0.45 21.08
C TYR A 64 -6.34 -1.63 20.30
N GLY A 65 -5.51 -2.60 19.92
CA GLY A 65 -5.95 -3.87 19.38
C GLY A 65 -6.20 -3.86 17.87
N HIS A 66 -6.75 -4.99 17.44
CA HIS A 66 -7.15 -5.26 16.08
C HIS A 66 -8.68 -5.28 16.01
N HIS A 67 -9.26 -4.46 15.15
CA HIS A 67 -10.70 -4.30 15.00
C HIS A 67 -11.16 -4.95 13.70
N LEU A 68 -11.81 -6.11 13.83
CA LEU A 68 -12.48 -6.81 12.73
C LEU A 68 -13.91 -6.27 12.57
N CYS A 69 -14.03 -5.10 11.94
CA CYS A 69 -15.30 -4.40 11.82
C CYS A 69 -15.33 -3.47 10.60
N SER A 70 -16.51 -2.98 10.24
CA SER A 70 -16.64 -1.91 9.27
C SER A 70 -15.97 -0.63 9.80
N VAL A 71 -15.26 0.08 8.93
CA VAL A 71 -14.68 1.39 9.27
C VAL A 71 -15.74 2.41 9.70
N GLU A 72 -16.98 2.25 9.25
CA GLU A 72 -18.11 3.11 9.61
C GLU A 72 -18.42 3.11 11.13
N GLU A 73 -18.08 2.01 11.81
CA GLU A 73 -18.30 1.90 13.26
C GLU A 73 -17.47 2.90 14.07
N PHE A 74 -16.39 3.43 13.53
CA PHE A 74 -15.55 4.41 14.20
C PHE A 74 -16.18 5.81 14.25
N LEU A 75 -17.10 6.16 13.34
CA LEU A 75 -17.76 7.47 13.32
C LEU A 75 -18.61 7.75 14.56
N SER A 76 -19.16 6.72 15.20
CA SER A 76 -20.02 6.85 16.39
C SER A 76 -19.40 6.26 17.66
N ASN A 77 -18.10 5.91 17.62
CA ASN A 77 -17.44 5.20 18.72
C ASN A 77 -16.70 6.18 19.66
N SER A 78 -17.28 6.48 20.80
CA SER A 78 -16.68 7.39 21.79
C SER A 78 -15.35 6.88 22.34
N THR A 79 -15.21 5.56 22.54
CA THR A 79 -13.93 4.95 22.98
C THR A 79 -12.83 5.18 21.96
N PHE A 80 -13.14 5.12 20.67
CA PHE A 80 -12.19 5.44 19.62
C PHE A 80 -11.71 6.89 19.71
N SER A 81 -12.61 7.86 19.88
CA SER A 81 -12.24 9.28 20.05
C SER A 81 -11.36 9.51 21.29
N GLU A 82 -11.61 8.78 22.39
CA GLU A 82 -10.75 8.82 23.58
C GLU A 82 -9.35 8.27 23.30
N GLN A 83 -9.25 7.17 22.54
CA GLN A 83 -7.98 6.58 22.12
C GLN A 83 -7.17 7.52 21.22
N VAL A 84 -7.83 8.22 20.30
CA VAL A 84 -7.23 9.27 19.47
C VAL A 84 -6.66 10.38 20.34
N LYS A 85 -7.45 10.94 21.27
CA LYS A 85 -7.01 12.00 22.20
C LYS A 85 -5.79 11.53 23.02
N ALA A 86 -5.86 10.31 23.55
CA ALA A 86 -4.77 9.72 24.34
C ALA A 86 -3.48 9.45 23.52
N SER A 87 -3.58 9.22 22.21
CA SER A 87 -2.41 9.05 21.34
C SER A 87 -1.81 10.41 20.95
N LYS A 88 -2.65 11.39 20.61
CA LYS A 88 -2.23 12.78 20.30
C LYS A 88 -1.49 13.43 21.47
N SER A 89 -1.94 13.20 22.72
CA SER A 89 -1.27 13.76 23.91
C SER A 89 0.13 13.25 24.16
N LYS A 90 0.55 12.16 23.50
CA LYS A 90 1.88 11.54 23.66
C LYS A 90 2.90 11.95 22.61
N GLY A 91 2.50 12.66 21.59
CA GLY A 91 3.36 13.12 20.51
C GLY A 91 2.69 13.03 19.14
N LEU A 92 3.50 13.03 18.10
CA LEU A 92 3.02 12.98 16.71
C LEU A 92 2.12 11.77 16.44
N PHE A 93 0.96 12.06 15.90
CA PHE A 93 -0.08 11.09 15.67
C PHE A 93 -0.66 11.17 14.26
N GLY A 94 -0.78 10.04 13.59
CA GLY A 94 -1.27 10.02 12.23
C GLY A 94 -2.23 8.87 11.92
N PHE A 95 -2.97 9.03 10.82
CA PHE A 95 -3.78 7.98 10.22
C PHE A 95 -3.17 7.53 8.90
N ILE A 96 -3.18 6.22 8.63
CA ILE A 96 -2.87 5.68 7.31
C ILE A 96 -4.03 4.81 6.85
N GLY A 97 -4.35 4.87 5.56
CA GLY A 97 -5.44 4.05 5.01
C GLY A 97 -5.44 3.98 3.50
N GLY A 98 -5.79 2.81 2.99
CA GLY A 98 -6.05 2.55 1.57
C GLY A 98 -7.47 2.02 1.39
N PRO A 99 -8.52 2.89 1.41
CA PRO A 99 -9.89 2.42 1.25
C PRO A 99 -10.08 1.67 -0.07
N PRO A 100 -10.79 0.52 -0.07
CA PRO A 100 -10.97 -0.30 -1.26
C PRO A 100 -11.67 0.47 -2.37
N CYS A 101 -11.24 0.24 -3.61
CA CYS A 101 -11.68 1.00 -4.77
C CYS A 101 -12.13 0.14 -5.97
N PRO A 102 -12.97 -0.91 -5.78
CA PRO A 102 -13.49 -1.67 -6.91
C PRO A 102 -14.35 -0.83 -7.87
N ASP A 103 -15.02 0.21 -7.37
CA ASP A 103 -15.90 1.07 -8.17
C ASP A 103 -15.13 2.02 -9.10
N PHE A 104 -13.83 2.23 -8.81
CA PHE A 104 -12.94 3.08 -9.60
C PHE A 104 -11.86 2.28 -10.35
N SER A 105 -11.73 0.97 -10.06
CA SER A 105 -10.72 0.13 -10.73
C SER A 105 -11.17 -0.31 -12.13
N VAL A 106 -10.20 -0.57 -13.02
CA VAL A 106 -10.46 -1.07 -14.38
C VAL A 106 -11.13 -2.45 -14.36
N ALA A 107 -10.89 -3.23 -13.32
CA ALA A 107 -11.43 -4.58 -13.12
C ALA A 107 -12.75 -4.61 -12.33
N GLY A 108 -13.19 -3.47 -11.76
CA GLY A 108 -14.38 -3.37 -10.91
C GLY A 108 -15.67 -2.97 -11.62
N LYS A 109 -16.76 -2.84 -10.86
CA LYS A 109 -18.10 -2.50 -11.37
C LYS A 109 -18.27 -1.06 -11.85
N GLN A 110 -17.29 -0.19 -11.65
CA GLN A 110 -17.27 1.23 -12.05
C GLN A 110 -18.48 2.06 -11.56
N ALA A 111 -19.06 1.73 -10.40
CA ALA A 111 -20.21 2.43 -9.81
C ALA A 111 -19.87 3.85 -9.29
N GLY A 112 -18.59 4.18 -9.18
CA GLY A 112 -18.12 5.51 -8.74
C GLY A 112 -18.54 5.85 -7.31
N LYS A 113 -18.88 7.12 -7.05
CA LYS A 113 -19.22 7.62 -5.70
C LYS A 113 -20.49 7.00 -5.09
N HIS A 114 -21.35 6.43 -5.91
CA HIS A 114 -22.57 5.75 -5.47
C HIS A 114 -22.37 4.26 -5.21
N GLY A 115 -21.19 3.71 -5.49
CA GLY A 115 -20.82 2.35 -5.10
C GLY A 115 -20.39 2.29 -3.62
N GLU A 116 -20.49 1.10 -3.02
CA GLU A 116 -20.14 0.88 -1.60
C GLU A 116 -18.71 1.34 -1.27
N ASN A 117 -17.78 1.25 -2.22
CA ASN A 117 -16.38 1.59 -2.00
C ASN A 117 -16.08 3.10 -2.14
N GLY A 118 -16.88 3.83 -2.94
CA GLY A 118 -16.85 5.29 -2.93
C GLY A 118 -17.29 5.82 -1.55
N LYS A 119 -18.28 5.17 -0.95
CA LYS A 119 -18.75 5.43 0.41
C LYS A 119 -17.62 5.20 1.45
N LEU A 120 -16.85 4.12 1.34
CA LEU A 120 -15.75 3.84 2.28
C LEU A 120 -14.60 4.86 2.20
N SER A 121 -14.30 5.38 1.00
CA SER A 121 -13.36 6.49 0.85
C SER A 121 -13.89 7.75 1.54
N ARG A 122 -15.18 8.06 1.39
CA ARG A 122 -15.82 9.16 2.09
C ARG A 122 -15.80 8.97 3.60
N THR A 123 -16.15 7.78 4.10
CA THR A 123 -16.11 7.45 5.53
C THR A 123 -14.72 7.67 6.14
N TYR A 124 -13.65 7.26 5.43
CA TYR A 124 -12.29 7.47 5.92
C TYR A 124 -11.96 8.97 6.05
N ILE A 125 -12.37 9.79 5.08
CA ILE A 125 -12.20 11.23 5.16
C ILE A 125 -13.04 11.81 6.30
N ASP A 126 -14.28 11.35 6.51
CA ASP A 126 -15.13 11.80 7.62
C ASP A 126 -14.49 11.52 8.98
N ILE A 127 -13.85 10.36 9.15
CA ILE A 127 -13.09 10.03 10.36
C ILE A 127 -11.90 11.00 10.54
N ILE A 128 -11.16 11.32 9.46
CA ILE A 128 -10.07 12.31 9.52
C ILE A 128 -10.61 13.68 9.94
N LEU A 129 -11.72 14.12 9.36
CA LEU A 129 -12.36 15.41 9.67
C LEU A 129 -12.85 15.49 11.12
N GLN A 130 -13.39 14.39 11.65
CA GLN A 130 -13.89 14.29 13.02
C GLN A 130 -12.74 14.28 14.04
N GLU A 131 -11.75 13.42 13.84
CA GLU A 131 -10.70 13.11 14.84
C GLU A 131 -9.47 14.01 14.73
N LYS A 132 -9.27 14.63 13.57
CA LYS A 132 -8.22 15.61 13.31
C LYS A 132 -6.82 15.12 13.71
N PRO A 133 -6.31 14.01 13.11
CA PRO A 133 -4.91 13.59 13.33
C PRO A 133 -3.93 14.69 12.91
N ASP A 134 -2.71 14.69 13.43
CA ASP A 134 -1.69 15.66 13.06
C ASP A 134 -1.32 15.55 11.58
N TRP A 135 -1.33 14.32 11.06
CA TRP A 135 -1.13 14.02 9.64
C TRP A 135 -1.93 12.79 9.25
N PHE A 136 -2.17 12.62 7.96
CA PHE A 136 -2.77 11.41 7.41
C PHE A 136 -2.14 11.02 6.07
N LEU A 137 -2.28 9.74 5.71
CA LEU A 137 -2.00 9.22 4.39
C LEU A 137 -3.25 8.51 3.86
N PHE A 138 -3.67 8.92 2.66
CA PHE A 138 -4.71 8.26 1.89
C PHE A 138 -4.07 7.66 0.63
N GLU A 139 -4.18 6.34 0.47
CA GLU A 139 -3.72 5.62 -0.72
C GLU A 139 -4.90 5.15 -1.56
N ASN A 140 -4.80 5.28 -2.89
CA ASN A 140 -5.82 4.74 -3.75
C ASN A 140 -5.29 4.45 -5.17
N VAL A 141 -6.12 3.79 -5.99
CA VAL A 141 -5.77 3.46 -7.38
C VAL A 141 -5.86 4.67 -8.30
N LYS A 142 -5.06 4.69 -9.39
CA LYS A 142 -5.12 5.68 -10.47
C LYS A 142 -6.54 5.89 -11.03
N GLY A 143 -7.43 4.93 -10.83
CA GLY A 143 -8.81 5.00 -11.29
C GLY A 143 -9.60 6.23 -10.85
N LEU A 144 -9.23 6.86 -9.72
CA LEU A 144 -9.79 8.14 -9.29
C LEU A 144 -9.52 9.30 -10.26
N TYR A 145 -8.49 9.20 -11.10
CA TYR A 145 -8.18 10.19 -12.15
C TYR A 145 -8.80 9.87 -13.50
N ARG A 146 -9.41 8.69 -13.65
CA ARG A 146 -9.76 8.16 -14.98
C ARG A 146 -10.92 8.89 -15.66
N THR A 147 -11.93 9.31 -14.90
CA THR A 147 -13.12 9.97 -15.42
C THR A 147 -13.36 11.29 -14.72
N ALA A 148 -14.00 12.23 -15.39
CA ALA A 148 -14.36 13.53 -14.77
C ALA A 148 -15.19 13.35 -13.48
N LYS A 149 -16.11 12.36 -13.46
CA LYS A 149 -16.91 12.04 -12.29
C LYS A 149 -16.07 11.57 -11.10
N HIS A 150 -15.11 10.67 -11.33
CA HIS A 150 -14.23 10.16 -10.28
C HIS A 150 -13.29 11.25 -9.77
N ARG A 151 -12.77 12.07 -10.68
CA ARG A 151 -11.92 13.21 -10.32
C ARG A 151 -12.70 14.23 -9.48
N ALA A 152 -13.92 14.61 -9.90
CA ALA A 152 -14.76 15.52 -9.14
C ALA A 152 -15.06 15.00 -7.72
N PHE A 153 -15.31 13.69 -7.57
CA PHE A 153 -15.48 13.10 -6.23
C PHE A 153 -14.21 13.22 -5.38
N PHE A 154 -13.05 12.95 -5.94
CA PHE A 154 -11.79 13.07 -5.22
C PHE A 154 -11.47 14.53 -4.87
N ASP A 155 -11.77 15.47 -5.77
CA ASP A 155 -11.60 16.90 -5.52
C ASP A 155 -12.57 17.40 -4.44
N GLU A 156 -13.80 16.85 -4.35
CA GLU A 156 -14.75 17.11 -3.24
C GLU A 156 -14.13 16.69 -1.89
N LEU A 157 -13.56 15.48 -1.81
CA LEU A 157 -12.90 15.00 -0.59
C LEU A 157 -11.72 15.90 -0.17
N LYS A 158 -10.91 16.34 -1.14
CA LYS A 158 -9.80 17.27 -0.86
C LYS A 158 -10.29 18.63 -0.40
N HIS A 159 -11.37 19.15 -1.00
CA HIS A 159 -11.96 20.42 -0.62
C HIS A 159 -12.40 20.44 0.85
N ASP A 160 -13.05 19.35 1.30
CA ASP A 160 -13.47 19.23 2.70
C ASP A 160 -12.27 19.20 3.66
N LEU A 161 -11.19 18.53 3.30
CA LEU A 161 -9.95 18.50 4.07
C LEU A 161 -9.25 19.87 4.13
N LEU A 162 -9.24 20.63 3.01
CA LEU A 162 -8.72 22.00 2.97
C LEU A 162 -9.53 22.91 3.88
N ASN A 163 -10.86 22.84 3.82
CA ASN A 163 -11.75 23.62 4.67
C ASN A 163 -11.58 23.28 6.16
N ALA A 164 -11.17 22.06 6.48
CA ALA A 164 -10.84 21.63 7.84
C ALA A 164 -9.46 22.07 8.33
N GLY A 165 -8.69 22.81 7.51
CA GLY A 165 -7.37 23.36 7.85
C GLY A 165 -6.20 22.43 7.56
N TYR A 166 -6.39 21.36 6.75
CA TYR A 166 -5.28 20.54 6.29
C TYR A 166 -4.58 21.18 5.09
N SER A 167 -3.25 21.09 5.05
CA SER A 167 -2.48 21.31 3.83
C SER A 167 -2.03 19.97 3.29
N MET A 168 -2.07 19.79 1.96
CA MET A 168 -1.96 18.46 1.36
C MET A 168 -0.96 18.41 0.22
N ALA A 169 -0.16 17.34 0.21
CA ALA A 169 0.67 16.95 -0.91
C ALA A 169 0.04 15.74 -1.62
N GLU A 170 -0.19 15.88 -2.92
CA GLU A 170 -0.78 14.84 -3.77
C GLU A 170 0.22 14.42 -4.85
N ARG A 171 0.34 13.10 -5.10
CA ARG A 171 1.12 12.58 -6.22
C ARG A 171 0.60 11.24 -6.71
N LEU A 172 0.62 11.05 -8.03
CA LEU A 172 0.54 9.74 -8.65
C LEU A 172 1.95 9.13 -8.66
N VAL A 173 2.20 8.21 -7.75
CA VAL A 173 3.50 7.52 -7.63
C VAL A 173 3.47 6.19 -8.39
N ASN A 174 4.63 5.78 -8.90
CA ASN A 174 4.82 4.45 -9.47
C ASN A 174 5.80 3.65 -8.59
N ALA A 175 5.47 2.41 -8.28
CA ALA A 175 6.32 1.54 -7.45
C ALA A 175 7.73 1.34 -8.06
N LEU A 176 7.88 1.45 -9.39
CA LEU A 176 9.18 1.43 -10.07
C LEU A 176 10.11 2.55 -9.59
N GLU A 177 9.58 3.72 -9.23
CA GLU A 177 10.37 4.85 -8.72
C GLU A 177 11.07 4.54 -7.40
N TYR A 178 10.53 3.59 -6.66
CA TYR A 178 11.02 3.14 -5.36
C TYR A 178 11.86 1.86 -5.44
N GLY A 179 12.05 1.31 -6.63
CA GLY A 179 12.86 0.10 -6.85
C GLY A 179 12.05 -1.21 -6.85
N ALA A 180 10.71 -1.17 -6.83
CA ALA A 180 9.92 -2.38 -6.95
C ALA A 180 10.02 -2.99 -8.36
N PRO A 181 10.00 -4.32 -8.50
CA PRO A 181 9.96 -4.97 -9.81
C PRO A 181 8.54 -5.00 -10.38
N GLN A 182 7.82 -3.87 -10.27
CA GLN A 182 6.40 -3.82 -10.64
C GLN A 182 5.99 -2.43 -11.11
N HIS A 183 5.40 -2.35 -12.30
CA HIS A 183 4.68 -1.18 -12.77
C HIS A 183 3.35 -1.10 -12.02
N ARG A 184 3.29 -0.28 -10.97
CA ARG A 184 2.09 -0.09 -10.15
C ARG A 184 1.92 1.37 -9.77
N GLU A 185 0.91 2.02 -10.34
CA GLU A 185 0.58 3.41 -10.06
C GLU A 185 -0.44 3.51 -8.93
N ARG A 186 -0.19 4.44 -8.00
CA ARG A 186 -1.08 4.75 -6.88
C ARG A 186 -1.13 6.24 -6.63
N ILE A 187 -2.33 6.73 -6.34
CA ILE A 187 -2.52 8.07 -5.82
C ILE A 187 -2.17 8.04 -4.36
N ILE A 188 -1.28 8.93 -3.96
CA ILE A 188 -0.95 9.18 -2.56
C ILE A 188 -1.31 10.61 -2.24
N LEU A 189 -2.15 10.79 -1.23
CA LEU A 189 -2.47 12.08 -0.64
C LEU A 189 -1.99 12.06 0.80
N ILE A 190 -1.12 13.01 1.16
CA ILE A 190 -0.65 13.19 2.53
C ILE A 190 -1.10 14.57 2.99
N GLY A 191 -1.80 14.61 4.12
CA GLY A 191 -2.28 15.85 4.72
C GLY A 191 -1.60 16.13 6.06
N PHE A 192 -1.41 17.40 6.36
CA PHE A 192 -0.82 17.91 7.59
C PHE A 192 -1.79 18.93 8.20
N SER A 193 -2.11 18.76 9.50
CA SER A 193 -2.91 19.73 10.25
C SER A 193 -2.18 21.06 10.32
N GLU A 194 -2.92 22.16 10.51
CA GLU A 194 -2.34 23.50 10.58
C GLU A 194 -1.18 23.61 11.59
N PRO A 195 -1.30 23.11 12.84
CA PRO A 195 -0.18 23.19 13.79
C PRO A 195 1.08 22.44 13.34
N LEU A 196 0.92 21.25 12.71
CA LEU A 196 2.04 20.49 12.22
C LEU A 196 2.64 21.12 10.96
N ARG A 197 1.80 21.56 10.03
CA ARG A 197 2.19 22.25 8.81
C ARG A 197 3.08 23.46 9.13
N SER A 198 2.63 24.33 10.05
CA SER A 198 3.38 25.52 10.45
C SER A 198 4.75 25.19 11.03
N LYS A 199 4.84 24.18 11.91
CA LYS A 199 6.12 23.68 12.45
C LYS A 199 7.06 23.14 11.38
N LEU A 200 6.51 22.54 10.31
CA LEU A 200 7.30 22.01 9.20
C LEU A 200 7.68 23.09 8.15
N GLY A 201 7.19 24.31 8.30
CA GLY A 201 7.41 25.39 7.32
C GLY A 201 6.80 25.11 5.95
N LEU A 202 5.75 24.28 5.89
CA LEU A 202 5.05 23.95 4.66
C LEU A 202 4.02 25.02 4.29
N PRO A 203 3.75 25.25 2.99
CA PRO A 203 2.73 26.20 2.56
C PRO A 203 1.32 25.77 2.98
N GLU A 204 0.42 26.74 3.08
CA GLU A 204 -0.99 26.50 3.30
C GLU A 204 -1.66 25.98 2.01
N GLY A 205 -2.65 25.12 2.14
CA GLY A 205 -3.42 24.58 1.04
C GLY A 205 -2.73 23.43 0.30
N GLU A 206 -2.67 23.51 -1.02
CA GLU A 206 -2.02 22.47 -1.83
C GLU A 206 -0.48 22.66 -1.82
N ILE A 207 0.24 21.61 -1.38
CA ILE A 207 1.70 21.59 -1.32
C ILE A 207 2.21 21.08 -2.67
N GLY A 208 2.89 21.95 -3.42
CA GLY A 208 3.43 21.62 -4.73
C GLY A 208 4.49 20.51 -4.71
N GLU A 209 4.65 19.80 -5.82
CA GLU A 209 5.60 18.67 -5.93
C GLU A 209 7.04 19.07 -5.61
N GLN A 210 7.44 20.32 -5.88
CA GLN A 210 8.78 20.83 -5.57
C GLN A 210 8.99 21.15 -4.09
N GLN A 211 7.90 21.40 -3.36
CA GLN A 211 7.92 21.77 -1.94
C GLN A 211 7.82 20.54 -1.03
N PHE A 212 7.44 19.38 -1.59
CA PHE A 212 7.34 18.13 -0.87
C PHE A 212 8.40 17.13 -1.37
N PRO A 213 9.13 16.45 -0.49
CA PRO A 213 10.33 15.67 -0.87
C PRO A 213 10.01 14.29 -1.47
N TRP A 214 8.98 14.17 -2.31
CA TRP A 214 8.59 12.90 -2.95
C TRP A 214 9.74 12.16 -3.62
N LYS A 215 10.56 12.92 -4.38
CA LYS A 215 11.65 12.35 -5.18
C LYS A 215 12.90 12.03 -4.37
N LYS A 216 12.95 12.37 -3.07
CA LYS A 216 14.13 12.11 -2.24
C LYS A 216 14.49 10.63 -2.15
N TYR A 217 13.48 9.75 -2.24
CA TYR A 217 13.64 8.30 -2.18
C TYR A 217 13.28 7.59 -3.49
N ALA A 218 12.78 8.31 -4.49
CA ALA A 218 12.55 7.80 -5.83
C ALA A 218 13.90 7.75 -6.57
N GLN A 219 14.37 6.57 -6.86
CA GLN A 219 15.70 6.33 -7.45
C GLN A 219 15.67 6.09 -8.95
N ARG A 220 14.48 5.92 -9.54
CA ARG A 220 14.32 5.47 -10.93
C ARG A 220 13.30 6.34 -11.65
N ASP A 221 13.53 6.56 -12.94
CA ASP A 221 12.54 7.17 -13.82
C ASP A 221 11.58 6.08 -14.35
N ALA A 222 10.40 6.00 -13.75
CA ALA A 222 9.39 5.02 -14.15
C ALA A 222 8.93 5.22 -15.59
N SER A 223 8.81 6.45 -16.06
CA SER A 223 8.37 6.75 -17.42
C SER A 223 9.37 6.27 -18.46
N PHE A 224 10.66 6.40 -18.16
CA PHE A 224 11.73 5.85 -18.99
C PHE A 224 11.68 4.33 -19.04
N LEU A 225 11.60 3.67 -17.86
CA LEU A 225 11.57 2.21 -17.76
C LEU A 225 10.35 1.60 -18.46
N ILE A 226 9.17 2.24 -18.37
CA ILE A 226 7.96 1.76 -19.02
C ILE A 226 8.11 1.74 -20.56
N LYS A 227 8.81 2.72 -21.10
CA LYS A 227 9.09 2.80 -22.55
C LYS A 227 10.21 1.88 -23.01
N ASN A 228 11.16 1.55 -22.12
CA ASN A 228 12.38 0.81 -22.40
C ASN A 228 12.51 -0.38 -21.43
N LYS A 229 11.57 -1.31 -21.51
CA LYS A 229 11.50 -2.46 -20.57
C LYS A 229 12.78 -3.32 -20.57
N GLU A 230 13.47 -3.38 -21.71
CA GLU A 230 14.74 -4.09 -21.88
C GLU A 230 15.88 -3.48 -21.05
N GLN A 231 15.75 -2.21 -20.65
CA GLN A 231 16.70 -1.50 -19.79
C GLN A 231 16.34 -1.59 -18.30
N THR A 232 15.46 -2.51 -17.92
CA THR A 232 15.13 -2.75 -16.52
C THR A 232 16.41 -3.07 -15.73
N PRO A 233 16.75 -2.30 -14.68
CA PRO A 233 17.89 -2.61 -13.83
C PRO A 233 17.76 -4.00 -13.20
N ARG A 234 18.88 -4.72 -13.05
CA ARG A 234 18.89 -6.08 -12.51
C ARG A 234 18.10 -6.21 -11.20
N ASP A 235 18.28 -5.27 -10.30
CA ASP A 235 17.63 -5.22 -8.97
C ASP A 235 16.13 -4.90 -9.01
N GLN A 236 15.58 -4.63 -10.21
CA GLN A 236 14.15 -4.44 -10.47
C GLN A 236 13.57 -5.52 -11.40
N THR A 237 14.31 -6.58 -11.70
CA THR A 237 13.79 -7.68 -12.50
C THR A 237 13.01 -8.68 -11.66
N VAL A 238 12.04 -9.35 -12.29
CA VAL A 238 11.26 -10.43 -11.66
C VAL A 238 12.18 -11.53 -11.14
N GLN A 239 13.17 -11.97 -11.95
CA GLN A 239 14.10 -13.05 -11.59
C GLN A 239 14.93 -12.69 -10.35
N TYR A 240 15.48 -11.48 -10.31
CA TYR A 240 16.26 -11.03 -9.14
C TYR A 240 15.46 -11.14 -7.83
N TRP A 241 14.19 -10.74 -7.84
CA TRP A 241 13.35 -10.81 -6.64
C TRP A 241 12.91 -12.22 -6.29
N PHE A 242 12.75 -13.11 -7.28
CA PHE A 242 12.52 -14.53 -7.03
C PHE A 242 13.71 -15.18 -6.34
N GLU A 243 14.93 -14.92 -6.83
CA GLU A 243 16.17 -15.40 -6.24
C GLU A 243 16.40 -14.83 -4.83
N LEU A 244 16.23 -13.50 -4.68
CA LEU A 244 16.43 -12.81 -3.41
C LEU A 244 15.51 -13.33 -2.31
N ASN A 245 14.25 -13.60 -2.65
CA ASN A 245 13.25 -14.12 -1.72
C ASN A 245 13.26 -15.64 -1.62
N LYS A 246 14.14 -16.34 -2.35
CA LYS A 246 14.23 -17.81 -2.35
C LYS A 246 12.86 -18.46 -2.52
N VAL A 247 12.12 -18.04 -3.54
CA VAL A 247 10.69 -18.38 -3.71
C VAL A 247 10.43 -19.89 -3.77
N THR A 248 11.42 -20.68 -4.23
CA THR A 248 11.33 -22.14 -4.29
C THR A 248 11.36 -22.81 -2.91
N GLU A 249 12.01 -22.19 -1.94
CA GLU A 249 12.13 -22.69 -0.56
C GLU A 249 11.05 -22.08 0.36
N HIS A 250 10.25 -21.13 -0.16
CA HIS A 250 9.31 -20.37 0.63
C HIS A 250 8.09 -21.22 1.04
N PRO A 251 7.56 -21.12 2.30
CA PRO A 251 6.44 -21.93 2.76
C PRO A 251 5.16 -21.77 1.93
N ASN A 252 4.95 -20.61 1.33
CA ASN A 252 3.84 -20.39 0.40
C ASN A 252 4.22 -20.58 -1.07
N ASN A 253 5.20 -21.42 -1.39
CA ASN A 253 5.52 -21.80 -2.78
C ASN A 253 4.44 -22.72 -3.34
N ARG A 254 3.20 -22.21 -3.41
CA ARG A 254 2.03 -22.90 -3.94
C ARG A 254 1.18 -21.93 -4.77
N GLY A 255 0.50 -22.44 -5.79
CA GLY A 255 -0.30 -21.66 -6.71
C GLY A 255 -1.45 -22.45 -7.30
N PHE A 256 -2.27 -21.78 -8.10
CA PHE A 256 -3.36 -22.47 -8.80
C PHE A 256 -2.83 -23.38 -9.91
N VAL A 257 -3.23 -24.64 -9.87
CA VAL A 257 -2.93 -25.60 -10.93
C VAL A 257 -3.81 -25.26 -12.16
N PRO A 258 -3.23 -25.03 -13.34
CA PRO A 258 -4.01 -24.80 -14.55
C PRO A 258 -4.75 -26.08 -14.96
N ARG A 259 -6.07 -26.01 -15.17
CA ARG A 259 -6.88 -27.14 -15.66
C ARG A 259 -6.90 -27.16 -17.19
N ALA A 260 -7.85 -26.45 -17.80
CA ALA A 260 -7.97 -26.37 -19.27
C ALA A 260 -7.06 -25.35 -19.96
N ALA A 261 -6.34 -24.52 -19.18
CA ALA A 261 -5.54 -23.40 -19.72
C ALA A 261 -4.07 -23.77 -20.02
N LEU A 262 -3.63 -25.01 -19.77
CA LEU A 262 -2.23 -25.39 -19.91
C LEU A 262 -1.72 -25.23 -21.35
N SER A 263 -2.49 -25.69 -22.35
CA SER A 263 -2.16 -25.52 -23.78
C SER A 263 -1.98 -24.05 -24.16
N LYS A 264 -2.84 -23.19 -23.64
CA LYS A 264 -2.75 -21.75 -23.86
C LYS A 264 -1.49 -21.16 -23.23
N PHE A 265 -1.10 -21.63 -22.03
CA PHE A 265 0.11 -21.15 -21.38
C PHE A 265 1.39 -21.51 -22.15
N LEU A 266 1.39 -22.63 -22.85
CA LEU A 266 2.53 -23.05 -23.70
C LEU A 266 2.74 -22.12 -24.90
N THR A 267 1.69 -21.44 -25.39
CA THR A 267 1.75 -20.60 -26.60
C THR A 267 2.05 -19.13 -26.31
N ILE A 268 1.92 -18.67 -25.06
CA ILE A 268 2.18 -17.27 -24.70
C ILE A 268 3.70 -17.10 -24.52
N GLN A 269 4.29 -16.19 -25.26
CA GLN A 269 5.73 -15.91 -25.19
C GLN A 269 6.11 -15.21 -23.88
N GLU A 270 7.37 -15.40 -23.43
CA GLU A 270 7.91 -14.67 -22.29
C GLU A 270 7.83 -13.17 -22.52
N GLY A 271 7.26 -12.43 -21.56
CA GLY A 271 7.08 -10.98 -21.63
C GLY A 271 5.80 -10.54 -22.35
N ASP A 272 4.96 -11.44 -22.88
CA ASP A 272 3.68 -11.06 -23.47
C ASP A 272 2.68 -10.67 -22.37
N ASP A 273 2.57 -9.38 -22.13
CA ASP A 273 1.62 -8.75 -21.20
C ASP A 273 0.48 -8.00 -21.91
N SER A 274 0.35 -8.15 -23.22
CA SER A 274 -0.67 -7.48 -24.06
C SER A 274 -2.10 -7.91 -23.75
N ARG A 275 -2.29 -9.08 -23.18
CA ARG A 275 -3.60 -9.68 -22.90
C ARG A 275 -4.17 -9.18 -21.57
N LYS A 276 -5.48 -9.00 -21.51
CA LYS A 276 -6.16 -8.65 -20.25
C LYS A 276 -5.99 -9.75 -19.19
N SER A 277 -6.02 -11.01 -19.59
CA SER A 277 -5.77 -12.15 -18.71
C SER A 277 -4.69 -13.07 -19.29
N GLY A 278 -3.86 -13.67 -18.43
CA GLY A 278 -2.76 -14.53 -18.83
C GLY A 278 -1.57 -13.75 -19.36
N LYS A 279 -1.07 -12.80 -18.60
CA LYS A 279 0.16 -12.06 -18.86
C LYS A 279 1.35 -12.92 -18.46
N ARG A 280 2.22 -13.28 -19.42
CA ARG A 280 3.45 -13.98 -19.08
C ARG A 280 4.52 -12.96 -18.68
N LEU A 281 5.05 -13.11 -17.48
CA LEU A 281 6.13 -12.26 -16.99
C LEU A 281 7.41 -12.48 -17.81
N HIS A 282 8.32 -11.50 -17.76
CA HIS A 282 9.66 -11.61 -18.32
C HIS A 282 10.69 -11.64 -17.19
N ARG A 283 11.59 -12.62 -17.19
CA ARG A 283 12.56 -12.80 -16.12
C ARG A 283 13.46 -11.58 -15.88
N ASN A 284 13.88 -10.91 -16.95
CA ASN A 284 14.78 -9.76 -16.93
C ASN A 284 14.08 -8.40 -17.01
N GLN A 285 12.78 -8.36 -16.77
CA GLN A 285 12.00 -7.11 -16.75
C GLN A 285 11.17 -7.02 -15.46
N PHE A 286 10.59 -5.83 -15.23
CA PHE A 286 9.61 -5.65 -14.17
C PHE A 286 8.25 -6.28 -14.55
N SER A 287 7.47 -6.63 -13.54
CA SER A 287 6.11 -7.17 -13.69
C SER A 287 5.11 -6.06 -14.02
N PRO A 288 4.07 -6.33 -14.83
CA PRO A 288 2.87 -5.50 -14.83
C PRO A 288 2.21 -5.49 -13.45
N THR A 289 1.20 -4.62 -13.25
CA THR A 289 0.50 -4.50 -11.97
C THR A 289 -0.04 -5.84 -11.47
N ALA A 290 0.28 -6.20 -10.26
CA ALA A 290 -0.25 -7.38 -9.57
C ALA A 290 -1.71 -7.11 -9.14
N CYS A 291 -2.67 -7.47 -9.99
CA CYS A 291 -4.10 -7.29 -9.77
C CYS A 291 -4.80 -8.65 -9.68
N TYR A 292 -4.38 -9.54 -8.82
CA TYR A 292 -4.83 -10.93 -8.74
C TYR A 292 -6.33 -11.11 -8.37
N GLY A 293 -7.20 -10.32 -9.00
CA GLY A 293 -8.67 -10.47 -8.97
C GLY A 293 -9.19 -11.14 -10.23
N ASN A 294 -10.36 -11.62 -10.14
CA ASN A 294 -11.32 -12.23 -11.07
C ASN A 294 -10.92 -12.66 -12.52
N ASN A 295 -9.72 -12.59 -13.01
CA ASN A 295 -9.26 -13.08 -14.32
C ASN A 295 -7.88 -12.56 -14.68
N GLU A 296 -7.25 -11.75 -13.83
CA GLU A 296 -5.87 -11.36 -14.08
C GLU A 296 -4.94 -12.44 -13.55
N VAL A 297 -4.26 -13.10 -14.48
CA VAL A 297 -3.36 -14.20 -14.19
C VAL A 297 -1.98 -13.81 -14.67
N HIS A 298 -1.02 -13.83 -13.77
CA HIS A 298 0.38 -13.80 -14.15
C HIS A 298 0.89 -15.23 -14.36
N ILE A 299 1.53 -15.46 -15.50
CA ILE A 299 2.17 -16.72 -15.87
C ILE A 299 3.65 -16.57 -15.55
N HIS A 300 4.25 -17.64 -15.02
CA HIS A 300 5.67 -17.70 -14.74
C HIS A 300 6.51 -17.44 -16.01
N PRO A 301 7.64 -16.73 -15.95
CA PRO A 301 8.42 -16.37 -17.14
C PRO A 301 8.73 -17.55 -18.04
N THR A 302 9.21 -18.67 -17.48
CA THR A 302 9.73 -19.81 -18.22
C THR A 302 8.89 -21.08 -18.12
N GLU A 303 8.02 -21.18 -17.11
CA GLU A 303 7.19 -22.36 -16.89
C GLU A 303 5.76 -22.15 -17.32
N PRO A 304 5.05 -23.19 -17.84
CA PRO A 304 3.66 -23.08 -18.28
C PRO A 304 2.66 -23.17 -17.10
N ARG A 305 2.88 -22.37 -16.07
CA ARG A 305 2.05 -22.30 -14.87
C ARG A 305 1.77 -20.86 -14.44
N ARG A 306 0.80 -20.66 -13.60
CA ARG A 306 0.63 -19.40 -12.86
C ARG A 306 1.80 -19.22 -11.89
N ILE A 307 2.07 -17.97 -11.55
CA ILE A 307 3.00 -17.71 -10.44
C ILE A 307 2.43 -18.24 -9.12
N THR A 308 3.32 -18.59 -8.21
CA THR A 308 2.99 -19.00 -6.84
C THR A 308 2.73 -17.80 -5.95
N VAL A 309 2.18 -18.03 -4.76
CA VAL A 309 2.02 -16.99 -3.73
C VAL A 309 3.37 -16.40 -3.34
N ALA A 310 4.41 -17.24 -3.19
CA ALA A 310 5.77 -16.79 -2.90
C ALA A 310 6.32 -15.83 -3.96
N GLU A 311 6.14 -16.16 -5.24
CA GLU A 311 6.53 -15.31 -6.37
C GLU A 311 5.75 -14.00 -6.39
N ALA A 312 4.46 -14.03 -6.07
CA ALA A 312 3.64 -12.84 -5.97
C ALA A 312 4.05 -11.93 -4.79
N LEU A 313 4.42 -12.50 -3.63
CA LEU A 313 4.96 -11.76 -2.49
C LEU A 313 6.32 -11.12 -2.83
N ALA A 314 7.17 -11.82 -3.57
CA ALA A 314 8.45 -11.29 -4.05
C ALA A 314 8.25 -10.07 -4.98
N ILE A 315 7.30 -10.12 -5.91
CA ILE A 315 6.94 -8.98 -6.77
C ILE A 315 6.41 -7.80 -5.95
N GLN A 316 5.72 -8.06 -4.84
CA GLN A 316 5.29 -7.02 -3.87
C GLN A 316 6.41 -6.59 -2.92
N THR A 317 7.61 -7.10 -3.14
CA THR A 317 8.82 -6.74 -2.38
C THR A 317 8.74 -6.99 -0.87
N LEU A 318 7.89 -7.93 -0.43
CA LEU A 318 7.81 -8.30 0.97
C LEU A 318 9.13 -8.96 1.41
N PRO A 319 9.51 -8.84 2.69
CA PRO A 319 10.62 -9.62 3.25
C PRO A 319 10.42 -11.12 2.99
N LYS A 320 11.48 -11.85 2.73
CA LYS A 320 11.41 -13.30 2.45
C LYS A 320 10.79 -14.12 3.57
N GLU A 321 10.80 -13.59 4.80
CA GLU A 321 10.18 -14.19 5.98
C GLU A 321 8.67 -13.97 6.04
N PHE A 322 8.11 -13.00 5.26
CA PHE A 322 6.67 -12.76 5.24
C PHE A 322 5.96 -13.97 4.62
N SER A 323 4.98 -14.52 5.31
CA SER A 323 4.20 -15.65 4.79
C SER A 323 2.76 -15.61 5.28
N PHE A 324 1.88 -16.32 4.60
CA PHE A 324 0.50 -16.49 5.02
C PHE A 324 0.34 -17.78 5.83
N PRO A 325 -0.64 -17.83 6.76
CA PRO A 325 -1.01 -19.06 7.46
C PRO A 325 -1.37 -20.19 6.48
N ASP A 326 -1.07 -21.44 6.85
CA ASP A 326 -1.27 -22.60 5.97
C ASP A 326 -2.74 -22.86 5.63
N ASP A 327 -3.64 -22.52 6.54
CA ASP A 327 -5.08 -22.66 6.39
C ASP A 327 -5.76 -21.54 5.60
N MET A 328 -5.02 -20.49 5.22
CA MET A 328 -5.54 -19.43 4.36
C MET A 328 -5.73 -19.93 2.93
N SER A 329 -6.86 -19.62 2.32
CA SER A 329 -7.13 -20.03 0.94
C SER A 329 -6.24 -19.30 -0.07
N LEU A 330 -5.87 -19.98 -1.17
CA LEU A 330 -5.11 -19.35 -2.26
C LEU A 330 -5.81 -18.09 -2.80
N SER A 331 -7.14 -18.11 -2.89
CA SER A 331 -7.92 -16.96 -3.35
C SER A 331 -7.77 -15.76 -2.42
N SER A 332 -7.84 -15.97 -1.11
CA SER A 332 -7.63 -14.92 -0.11
C SER A 332 -6.19 -14.40 -0.14
N MET A 333 -5.19 -15.29 -0.28
CA MET A 333 -3.78 -14.90 -0.38
C MET A 333 -3.54 -14.00 -1.60
N PHE A 334 -3.95 -14.42 -2.78
CA PHE A 334 -3.78 -13.62 -3.99
C PHE A 334 -4.58 -12.32 -3.97
N LYS A 335 -5.78 -12.31 -3.39
CA LYS A 335 -6.61 -11.11 -3.27
C LYS A 335 -5.92 -10.05 -2.39
N THR A 336 -5.42 -10.44 -1.22
CA THR A 336 -4.72 -9.48 -0.35
C THR A 336 -3.40 -9.00 -0.95
N ILE A 337 -2.65 -9.86 -1.67
CA ILE A 337 -1.44 -9.45 -2.40
C ILE A 337 -1.78 -8.41 -3.49
N GLY A 338 -2.83 -8.66 -4.27
CA GLY A 338 -3.26 -7.73 -5.32
C GLY A 338 -3.73 -6.37 -4.79
N ASN A 339 -4.33 -6.34 -3.61
CA ASN A 339 -4.76 -5.11 -2.96
C ASN A 339 -3.59 -4.35 -2.30
N GLY A 340 -2.56 -5.06 -1.85
CA GLY A 340 -1.49 -4.49 -1.05
C GLY A 340 -0.61 -3.47 -1.78
N VAL A 341 -0.02 -2.57 -1.01
CA VAL A 341 1.02 -1.63 -1.46
C VAL A 341 2.37 -2.36 -1.44
N PRO A 342 3.21 -2.29 -2.49
CA PRO A 342 4.56 -2.87 -2.44
C PRO A 342 5.35 -2.36 -1.24
N PHE A 343 6.00 -3.28 -0.52
CA PHE A 343 6.66 -2.96 0.75
C PHE A 343 7.70 -1.83 0.61
N ILE A 344 8.53 -1.84 -0.44
CA ILE A 344 9.53 -0.78 -0.61
C ILE A 344 8.93 0.57 -1.00
N LEU A 345 7.76 0.61 -1.66
CA LEU A 345 7.00 1.84 -1.85
C LEU A 345 6.50 2.37 -0.50
N ALA A 346 5.86 1.51 0.30
CA ALA A 346 5.39 1.87 1.65
C ALA A 346 6.54 2.39 2.52
N LYS A 347 7.68 1.69 2.50
CA LYS A 347 8.91 2.10 3.18
C LYS A 347 9.43 3.45 2.69
N GLY A 348 9.39 3.70 1.38
CA GLY A 348 9.79 4.99 0.80
C GLY A 348 8.91 6.15 1.24
N LEU A 349 7.59 5.95 1.30
CA LEU A 349 6.63 6.94 1.82
C LEU A 349 6.90 7.21 3.32
N ALA A 350 7.09 6.15 4.10
CA ALA A 350 7.43 6.27 5.51
C ALA A 350 8.75 7.03 5.73
N LYS A 351 9.79 6.78 4.93
CA LYS A 351 11.05 7.53 4.97
C LYS A 351 10.86 9.01 4.65
N THR A 352 10.02 9.33 3.67
CA THR A 352 9.68 10.71 3.33
C THR A 352 9.12 11.43 4.55
N LEU A 353 8.07 10.86 5.18
CA LEU A 353 7.49 11.42 6.40
C LEU A 353 8.49 11.47 7.55
N LYS A 354 9.24 10.40 7.77
CA LYS A 354 10.29 10.36 8.80
C LYS A 354 11.27 11.50 8.66
N SER A 355 11.76 11.78 7.45
CA SER A 355 12.75 12.84 7.23
C SER A 355 12.19 14.24 7.50
N MET A 356 10.89 14.44 7.26
CA MET A 356 10.21 15.71 7.56
C MET A 356 9.96 15.86 9.06
N LEU A 357 9.43 14.81 9.70
CA LEU A 357 9.08 14.84 11.12
C LEU A 357 10.32 14.85 12.04
N ALA A 358 11.45 14.31 11.60
CA ALA A 358 12.69 14.32 12.37
C ALA A 358 13.25 15.73 12.59
N SER A 359 12.93 16.69 11.71
CA SER A 359 13.31 18.09 11.91
C SER A 359 12.69 18.70 13.18
N LEU A 360 11.52 18.22 13.59
CA LEU A 360 10.81 18.67 14.79
C LEU A 360 11.39 18.10 16.09
N SER A 361 12.16 17.01 16.01
CA SER A 361 12.76 16.37 17.19
C SER A 361 14.07 17.02 17.62
N ASN A 362 14.60 17.95 16.83
CA ASN A 362 15.86 18.65 17.05
C ASN A 362 15.66 20.11 17.49
N GLU A 363 14.43 20.54 17.74
CA GLU A 363 14.20 21.82 18.44
C GLU A 363 14.44 21.60 19.93
N PRO A 364 15.26 22.48 20.57
CA PRO A 364 15.69 22.33 21.95
C PRO A 364 14.58 22.48 22.98
#